data_55b71aa9e65f7ea8b072e8482eb93096
#
_entry.id   55b71aa9e65f7ea8b072e8482eb93096
#
_cell.length_a   1.000
_cell.length_b   1.000
_cell.length_c   1.000
_cell.angle_alpha   90.00
_cell.angle_beta   90.00
_cell.angle_gamma   90.00
#
_symmetry.space_group_name_H-M   'P 1'
#
loop_
_entity.id
_entity.type
_entity.pdbx_description
1 polymer ?
#
loop_
_entity_poly.entity_id
_entity_poly.type
_entity_poly.pdbx_seq_one_letter_code
_entity_poly.pdbx_strand_id
1 'polypeptide(L)'
;MATDYTPAEMVELYIKLRDHKKEAEEEFSASMERTRQGMAKLESMILGHLNDTGLDNVKCSAGTAYRKTDYSATVKDRDAFLKFIQESGLWDLLDARANKKFVREYTEQTAAVPGVDLSSISSVGVRRS
;
A
#
# COMPACT_ATOMS: atom_id res chain seq x y z
N MET A 1 -0.11 -32.63 20.34
CA MET A 1 -0.57 -32.26 21.71
C MET A 1 -0.84 -30.77 21.75
N ALA A 2 -2.04 -30.40 22.14
CA ALA A 2 -2.35 -29.00 22.40
C ALA A 2 -1.56 -28.54 23.64
N THR A 3 -0.72 -27.54 23.50
CA THR A 3 -0.03 -26.93 24.64
C THR A 3 -1.05 -26.00 25.30
N ASP A 4 -1.48 -26.34 26.50
CA ASP A 4 -2.44 -25.54 27.25
C ASP A 4 -1.72 -24.31 27.83
N TYR A 5 -1.69 -23.21 27.04
CA TYR A 5 -1.22 -21.93 27.56
C TYR A 5 -2.38 -21.19 28.22
N THR A 6 -2.07 -20.57 29.32
CA THR A 6 -3.01 -19.60 29.91
C THR A 6 -3.10 -18.34 29.05
N PRO A 7 -4.20 -17.58 29.10
CA PRO A 7 -4.30 -16.32 28.36
C PRO A 7 -3.13 -15.35 28.62
N ALA A 8 -2.62 -15.28 29.84
CA ALA A 8 -1.47 -14.44 30.20
C ALA A 8 -0.21 -14.89 29.47
N GLU A 9 0.06 -16.20 29.46
CA GLU A 9 1.20 -16.78 28.75
C GLU A 9 1.12 -16.54 27.24
N MET A 10 -0.07 -16.65 26.66
CA MET A 10 -0.28 -16.37 25.24
C MET A 10 0.06 -14.91 24.90
N VAL A 11 -0.37 -13.95 25.70
CA VAL A 11 -0.06 -12.53 25.53
C VAL A 11 1.43 -12.28 25.65
N GLU A 12 2.07 -12.85 26.68
CA GLU A 12 3.50 -12.71 26.91
C GLU A 12 4.33 -13.25 25.75
N LEU A 13 4.02 -14.46 25.29
CA LEU A 13 4.68 -15.07 24.15
C LEU A 13 4.47 -14.26 22.86
N TYR A 14 3.26 -13.78 22.64
CA TYR A 14 2.96 -12.93 21.48
C TYR A 14 3.82 -11.67 21.48
N ILE A 15 3.94 -10.99 22.61
CA ILE A 15 4.78 -9.78 22.72
C ILE A 15 6.24 -10.11 22.42
N LYS A 16 6.77 -11.20 22.98
CA LYS A 16 8.15 -11.64 22.71
C LYS A 16 8.39 -11.92 21.23
N LEU A 17 7.48 -12.63 20.59
CA LEU A 17 7.58 -12.93 19.16
C LEU A 17 7.46 -11.68 18.30
N ARG A 18 6.56 -10.78 18.64
CA ARG A 18 6.40 -9.49 17.96
C ARG A 18 7.67 -8.64 18.04
N ASP A 19 8.26 -8.56 19.23
CA ASP A 19 9.49 -7.80 19.43
C ASP A 19 10.65 -8.40 18.64
N HIS A 20 10.78 -9.72 18.65
CA HIS A 20 11.78 -10.42 17.86
C HIS A 20 11.61 -10.17 16.36
N LYS A 21 10.38 -10.26 15.86
CA LYS A 21 10.07 -9.94 14.46
C LYS A 21 10.48 -8.53 14.10
N LYS A 22 10.11 -7.55 14.94
CA LYS A 22 10.44 -6.14 14.73
C LYS A 22 11.95 -5.91 14.67
N GLU A 23 12.70 -6.46 15.62
CA GLU A 23 14.16 -6.35 15.67
C GLU A 23 14.81 -6.95 14.41
N ALA A 24 14.37 -8.14 14.00
CA ALA A 24 14.89 -8.80 12.82
C ALA A 24 14.60 -7.99 11.53
N GLU A 25 13.40 -7.43 11.41
CA GLU A 25 13.01 -6.57 10.29
C GLU A 25 13.84 -5.28 10.25
N GLU A 26 14.08 -4.66 11.39
CA GLU A 26 14.91 -3.46 11.52
C GLU A 26 16.38 -3.73 11.15
N GLU A 27 16.95 -4.81 11.66
CA GLU A 27 18.32 -5.24 11.33
C GLU A 27 18.47 -5.54 9.84
N PHE A 28 17.53 -6.28 9.27
CA PHE A 28 17.53 -6.57 7.82
C PHE A 28 17.40 -5.30 6.99
N SER A 29 16.47 -4.41 7.36
CA SER A 29 16.29 -3.13 6.68
C SER A 29 17.56 -2.28 6.71
N ALA A 30 18.21 -2.20 7.88
CA ALA A 30 19.47 -1.47 8.03
C ALA A 30 20.59 -2.07 7.18
N SER A 31 20.70 -3.41 7.13
CA SER A 31 21.71 -4.09 6.34
C SER A 31 21.52 -3.88 4.83
N MET A 32 20.29 -3.65 4.38
CA MET A 32 19.97 -3.44 2.97
C MET A 32 20.03 -1.99 2.51
N GLU A 33 20.19 -1.05 3.44
CA GLU A 33 20.16 0.38 3.11
C GLU A 33 21.23 0.78 2.09
N ARG A 34 22.45 0.32 2.29
CA ARG A 34 23.56 0.60 1.37
C ARG A 34 23.30 0.04 -0.04
N THR A 35 22.72 -1.16 -0.11
CA THR A 35 22.35 -1.79 -1.38
C THR A 35 21.25 -1.01 -2.08
N ARG A 36 20.21 -0.58 -1.35
CA ARG A 36 19.13 0.24 -1.91
C ARG A 36 19.64 1.57 -2.46
N GLN A 37 20.52 2.23 -1.73
CA GLN A 37 21.14 3.48 -2.18
C GLN A 37 21.97 3.27 -3.45
N GLY A 38 22.73 2.18 -3.51
CA GLY A 38 23.49 1.82 -4.71
C GLY A 38 22.60 1.57 -5.92
N MET A 39 21.52 0.83 -5.75
CA MET A 39 20.53 0.59 -6.80
C MET A 39 19.88 1.88 -7.27
N ALA A 40 19.43 2.74 -6.36
CA ALA A 40 18.81 4.02 -6.69
C ALA A 40 19.76 4.93 -7.47
N LYS A 41 21.03 4.94 -7.10
CA LYS A 41 22.06 5.71 -7.80
C LYS A 41 22.25 5.19 -9.24
N LEU A 42 22.33 3.88 -9.42
CA LEU A 42 22.46 3.27 -10.74
C LEU A 42 21.22 3.50 -11.60
N GLU A 43 20.03 3.39 -11.03
CA GLU A 43 18.78 3.70 -11.74
C GLU A 43 18.76 5.15 -12.24
N SER A 44 19.19 6.09 -11.40
CA SER A 44 19.28 7.50 -11.78
C SER A 44 20.30 7.72 -12.91
N MET A 45 21.44 7.03 -12.85
CA MET A 45 22.47 7.11 -13.90
C MET A 45 21.98 6.52 -15.22
N ILE A 46 21.29 5.39 -15.20
CA ILE A 46 20.71 4.75 -16.39
C ILE A 46 19.64 5.67 -17.00
N LEU A 47 18.74 6.22 -16.17
CA LEU A 47 17.72 7.14 -16.65
C LEU A 47 18.34 8.40 -17.29
N GLY A 48 19.39 8.95 -16.67
CA GLY A 48 20.15 10.07 -17.21
C GLY A 48 20.72 9.73 -18.59
N HIS A 49 21.31 8.55 -18.74
CA HIS A 49 21.83 8.07 -20.03
C HIS A 49 20.73 7.96 -21.10
N LEU A 50 19.57 7.38 -20.74
CA LEU A 50 18.43 7.29 -21.64
C LEU A 50 17.89 8.66 -22.05
N ASN A 51 17.87 9.61 -21.13
CA ASN A 51 17.46 10.99 -21.42
C ASN A 51 18.46 11.70 -22.37
N ASP A 52 19.75 11.54 -22.13
CA ASP A 52 20.79 12.17 -22.94
C ASP A 52 20.87 11.62 -24.35
N THR A 53 20.65 10.32 -24.51
CA THR A 53 20.70 9.64 -25.81
C THR A 53 19.36 9.61 -26.56
N GLY A 54 18.25 9.92 -25.88
CA GLY A 54 16.88 9.84 -26.44
C GLY A 54 16.41 8.41 -26.68
N LEU A 55 17.10 7.41 -26.12
CA LEU A 55 16.73 6.01 -26.23
C LEU A 55 15.75 5.60 -25.15
N ASP A 56 14.90 4.62 -25.45
CA ASP A 56 13.94 4.06 -24.49
C ASP A 56 14.49 2.85 -23.73
N ASN A 57 15.56 2.26 -24.22
CA ASN A 57 16.20 1.11 -23.59
C ASN A 57 17.68 1.03 -23.88
N VAL A 58 18.38 0.27 -23.03
CA VAL A 58 19.77 -0.13 -23.20
C VAL A 58 19.84 -1.63 -23.00
N LYS A 59 20.36 -2.33 -24.00
CA LYS A 59 20.50 -3.78 -23.98
C LYS A 59 21.98 -4.18 -23.89
N CYS A 60 22.27 -5.10 -22.98
CA CYS A 60 23.60 -5.71 -22.87
C CYS A 60 23.47 -7.21 -22.57
N SER A 61 24.60 -7.91 -22.46
CA SER A 61 24.61 -9.35 -22.17
C SER A 61 23.98 -9.70 -20.83
N ALA A 62 24.02 -8.80 -19.84
CA ALA A 62 23.43 -8.99 -18.51
C ALA A 62 21.91 -8.82 -18.48
N GLY A 63 21.35 -8.04 -19.40
CA GLY A 63 19.92 -7.75 -19.44
C GLY A 63 19.60 -6.47 -20.20
N THR A 64 18.37 -6.03 -20.07
CA THR A 64 17.88 -4.81 -20.72
C THR A 64 17.33 -3.85 -19.67
N ALA A 65 17.86 -2.63 -19.64
CA ALA A 65 17.26 -1.53 -18.88
C ALA A 65 16.34 -0.74 -19.80
N TYR A 66 15.14 -0.44 -19.37
CA TYR A 66 14.16 0.27 -20.19
C TYR A 66 13.46 1.36 -19.38
N ARG A 67 13.02 2.39 -20.10
CA ARG A 67 12.24 3.47 -19.49
C ARG A 67 10.86 2.94 -19.12
N LYS A 68 10.53 3.04 -17.84
CA LYS A 68 9.22 2.74 -17.32
C LYS A 68 8.56 4.06 -16.90
N THR A 69 7.39 4.33 -17.43
CA THR A 69 6.63 5.54 -17.09
C THR A 69 5.35 5.15 -16.40
N ASP A 70 5.21 5.58 -15.15
CA ASP A 70 4.00 5.41 -14.36
C ASP A 70 3.26 6.73 -14.28
N TYR A 71 1.94 6.68 -14.44
CA TYR A 71 1.08 7.85 -14.34
C TYR A 71 0.38 7.87 -13.00
N SER A 72 0.25 9.05 -12.41
CA SER A 72 -0.56 9.27 -11.24
C SER A 72 -1.54 10.41 -11.50
N ALA A 73 -2.74 10.27 -10.96
CA ALA A 73 -3.77 11.31 -11.05
C ALA A 73 -4.18 11.70 -9.64
N THR A 74 -4.05 12.97 -9.32
CA THR A 74 -4.39 13.53 -8.01
C THR A 74 -5.51 14.54 -8.15
N VAL A 75 -6.56 14.38 -7.36
CA VAL A 75 -7.66 15.34 -7.30
C VAL A 75 -7.19 16.57 -6.52
N LYS A 76 -6.99 17.69 -7.22
CA LYS A 76 -6.62 18.98 -6.56
C LYS A 76 -7.84 19.82 -6.20
N ASP A 77 -8.92 19.71 -6.93
CA ASP A 77 -10.19 20.37 -6.66
C ASP A 77 -11.31 19.36 -6.78
N ARG A 78 -11.77 18.89 -5.63
CA ARG A 78 -12.79 17.84 -5.53
C ARG A 78 -14.12 18.27 -6.18
N ASP A 79 -14.54 19.49 -5.92
CA ASP A 79 -15.83 19.99 -6.39
C ASP A 79 -15.85 20.14 -7.91
N ALA A 80 -14.78 20.69 -8.48
CA ALA A 80 -14.61 20.81 -9.93
C ALA A 80 -14.56 19.43 -10.60
N PHE A 81 -13.87 18.47 -10.01
CA PHE A 81 -13.76 17.10 -10.52
C PHE A 81 -15.10 16.38 -10.52
N LEU A 82 -15.84 16.44 -9.42
CA LEU A 82 -17.16 15.82 -9.32
C LEU A 82 -18.19 16.48 -10.25
N LYS A 83 -18.12 17.79 -10.38
CA LYS A 83 -18.98 18.53 -11.32
C LYS A 83 -18.73 18.09 -12.76
N PHE A 84 -17.47 17.96 -13.14
CA PHE A 84 -17.10 17.47 -14.47
C PHE A 84 -17.66 16.07 -14.73
N ILE A 85 -17.55 15.15 -13.76
CA ILE A 85 -18.12 13.79 -13.88
C ILE A 85 -19.63 13.83 -14.05
N GLN A 86 -20.34 14.65 -13.25
CA GLN A 86 -21.80 14.78 -13.33
C GLN A 86 -22.24 15.34 -14.68
N GLU A 87 -21.56 16.35 -15.20
CA GLU A 87 -21.90 16.98 -16.48
C GLU A 87 -21.55 16.11 -17.70
N SER A 88 -20.43 15.39 -17.62
CA SER A 88 -19.95 14.55 -18.74
C SER A 88 -20.50 13.13 -18.74
N GLY A 89 -20.94 12.63 -17.58
CA GLY A 89 -21.37 11.24 -17.40
C GLY A 89 -20.22 10.23 -17.41
N LEU A 90 -18.97 10.68 -17.31
CA LEU A 90 -17.77 9.84 -17.35
C LEU A 90 -17.43 9.30 -15.95
N TRP A 91 -18.28 8.44 -15.43
CA TRP A 91 -18.14 7.86 -14.08
C TRP A 91 -16.89 6.99 -13.92
N ASP A 92 -16.33 6.48 -15.03
CA ASP A 92 -15.09 5.69 -15.02
C ASP A 92 -13.85 6.49 -14.59
N LEU A 93 -13.95 7.83 -14.56
CA LEU A 93 -12.91 8.68 -14.00
C LEU A 93 -12.80 8.57 -12.48
N LEU A 94 -13.81 8.01 -11.84
CA LEU A 94 -13.90 7.85 -10.41
C LEU A 94 -13.69 6.39 -10.00
N ASP A 95 -12.80 6.14 -9.05
CA ASP A 95 -12.67 4.82 -8.46
C ASP A 95 -13.89 4.48 -7.60
N ALA A 96 -14.50 3.33 -7.87
CA ALA A 96 -15.66 2.85 -7.11
C ALA A 96 -15.22 2.23 -5.78
N ARG A 97 -14.90 3.07 -4.82
CA ARG A 97 -14.52 2.65 -3.49
C ARG A 97 -15.49 3.19 -2.44
N ALA A 98 -16.19 2.26 -1.76
CA ALA A 98 -17.09 2.65 -0.68
C ALA A 98 -16.32 3.11 0.56
N ASN A 99 -16.79 4.19 1.18
CA ASN A 99 -16.28 4.65 2.46
C ASN A 99 -16.90 3.81 3.57
N LYS A 100 -16.13 2.95 4.22
CA LYS A 100 -16.63 1.99 5.22
C LYS A 100 -17.30 2.65 6.42
N LYS A 101 -16.82 3.82 6.85
CA LYS A 101 -17.40 4.55 7.97
C LYS A 101 -18.81 5.02 7.65
N PHE A 102 -18.99 5.71 6.53
CA PHE A 102 -20.29 6.21 6.09
C PHE A 102 -21.25 5.09 5.70
N VAL A 103 -20.76 4.01 5.08
CA VAL A 103 -21.57 2.82 4.79
C VAL A 103 -22.09 2.20 6.10
N ARG A 104 -21.23 2.05 7.08
CA ARG A 104 -21.60 1.50 8.40
C ARG A 104 -22.63 2.39 9.09
N GLU A 105 -22.41 3.69 9.17
CA GLU A 105 -23.32 4.64 9.79
C GLU A 105 -24.70 4.62 9.10
N TYR A 106 -24.71 4.65 7.77
CA TYR A 106 -25.96 4.59 7.01
C TYR A 106 -26.72 3.27 7.24
N THR A 107 -26.00 2.15 7.24
CA THR A 107 -26.60 0.82 7.46
C THR A 107 -27.19 0.69 8.85
N GLU A 108 -26.53 1.22 9.89
CA GLU A 108 -27.01 1.22 11.27
C GLU A 108 -28.23 2.11 11.46
N GLN A 109 -28.29 3.25 10.77
CA GLN A 109 -29.35 4.25 10.94
C GLN A 109 -30.56 4.05 10.02
N THR A 110 -30.36 3.51 8.84
CA THR A 110 -31.38 3.46 7.80
C THR A 110 -31.57 2.05 7.24
N ALA A 111 -30.69 1.61 6.35
CA ALA A 111 -30.80 0.34 5.65
C ALA A 111 -29.47 -0.01 4.97
N ALA A 112 -29.38 -1.22 4.43
CA ALA A 112 -28.22 -1.62 3.63
C ALA A 112 -28.04 -0.72 2.39
N VAL A 113 -26.79 -0.37 2.09
CA VAL A 113 -26.47 0.42 0.90
C VAL A 113 -26.53 -0.51 -0.33
N PRO A 114 -27.34 -0.20 -1.34
CA PRO A 114 -27.42 -1.02 -2.53
C PRO A 114 -26.07 -1.16 -3.23
N GLY A 115 -25.72 -2.39 -3.63
CA GLY A 115 -24.48 -2.68 -4.34
C GLY A 115 -23.24 -2.71 -3.45
N VAL A 116 -23.38 -2.61 -2.14
CA VAL A 116 -22.26 -2.64 -1.18
C VAL A 116 -22.49 -3.75 -0.14
N ASP A 117 -21.50 -4.59 0.03
CA ASP A 117 -21.45 -5.58 1.10
C ASP A 117 -20.68 -5.01 2.29
N LEU A 118 -21.31 -4.91 3.43
CA LEU A 118 -20.68 -4.54 4.68
C LEU A 118 -20.35 -5.80 5.48
N SER A 119 -19.06 -6.05 5.69
CA SER A 119 -18.59 -7.18 6.47
C SER A 119 -17.71 -6.73 7.63
N SER A 120 -17.64 -7.55 8.66
CA SER A 120 -16.76 -7.31 9.80
C SER A 120 -15.93 -8.55 10.10
N ILE A 121 -14.68 -8.32 10.47
CA ILE A 121 -13.75 -9.36 10.90
C ILE A 121 -13.20 -8.96 12.25
N SER A 122 -13.36 -9.84 13.24
CA SER A 122 -12.76 -9.63 14.55
C SER A 122 -11.34 -10.19 14.59
N SER A 123 -10.43 -9.39 15.10
CA SER A 123 -9.03 -9.79 15.26
C SER A 123 -8.55 -9.40 16.65
N VAL A 124 -7.35 -9.88 16.99
CA VAL A 124 -6.75 -9.62 18.31
C VAL A 124 -5.73 -8.48 18.17
N GLY A 125 -5.89 -7.45 18.99
CA GLY A 125 -4.88 -6.43 19.20
C GLY A 125 -4.17 -6.69 20.53
N VAL A 126 -2.86 -6.57 20.55
CA VAL A 126 -2.06 -6.69 21.78
C VAL A 126 -1.27 -5.41 21.98
N ARG A 127 -1.43 -4.79 23.12
CA ARG A 127 -0.64 -3.62 23.51
C ARG A 127 0.10 -3.89 24.84
N ARG A 128 1.26 -3.30 24.94
CA ARG A 128 2.06 -3.38 26.16
C ARG A 128 1.43 -2.53 27.28
N SER A 129 1.51 -3.01 28.49
CA SER A 129 1.01 -2.27 29.64
C SER A 129 1.87 -1.01 29.91
#